data_2464bf0127bc966269fa9219db8b3597
#
_entry.id   2464bf0127bc966269fa9219db8b3597
#
_cell.length_a   1.000
_cell.length_b   1.000
_cell.length_c   1.000
_cell.angle_alpha   90.00
_cell.angle_beta   90.00
_cell.angle_gamma   90.00
#
_symmetry.space_group_name_H-M   'P 1'
#
loop_
_entity.id
_entity.type
_entity.pdbx_description
1 polymer ?
#
loop_
_entity_poly.entity_id
_entity_poly.type
_entity_poly.pdbx_seq_one_letter_code
_entity_poly.pdbx_strand_id
1 'polypeptide(L)'
;MPATFTWTIANVEYNNDADQGVTIAHWRCVGVDGDNTASSYGTTSHSPDPSADDWVAYADLTEATVLGWVHGQVSQEDTEAAIQAKLDAMANPTSLSGMPWAAE
;
A
#
# COMPACT_ATOMS: atom_id res chain seq x y z
N MET A 1 -9.22 -13.64 15.09
CA MET A 1 -7.85 -13.80 14.60
C MET A 1 -7.39 -12.50 13.99
N PRO A 2 -6.20 -12.02 14.33
CA PRO A 2 -5.71 -10.82 13.64
C PRO A 2 -5.40 -11.14 12.18
N ALA A 3 -5.66 -10.17 11.33
CA ALA A 3 -5.35 -10.30 9.92
C ALA A 3 -3.84 -10.26 9.69
N THR A 4 -3.42 -10.85 8.58
CA THR A 4 -2.04 -10.74 8.11
C THR A 4 -1.99 -9.65 7.05
N PHE A 5 -1.07 -8.70 7.20
CA PHE A 5 -0.93 -7.59 6.27
C PHE A 5 0.35 -7.74 5.47
N THR A 6 0.24 -7.53 4.16
CA THR A 6 1.39 -7.58 3.26
C THR A 6 1.47 -6.27 2.50
N TRP A 7 2.60 -5.58 2.64
CA TRP A 7 2.88 -4.34 1.94
C TRP A 7 3.78 -4.63 0.74
N THR A 8 3.41 -4.08 -0.40
CA THR A 8 4.19 -4.23 -1.63
C THR A 8 4.28 -2.91 -2.35
N ILE A 9 5.29 -2.79 -3.20
CA ILE A 9 5.40 -1.68 -4.14
C ILE A 9 4.92 -2.20 -5.50
N ALA A 10 3.83 -1.62 -5.99
CA ALA A 10 3.27 -2.01 -7.27
C ALA A 10 4.06 -1.44 -8.44
N ASN A 11 4.57 -0.22 -8.28
CA ASN A 11 5.34 0.47 -9.32
C ASN A 11 6.02 1.69 -8.72
N VAL A 12 7.05 2.19 -9.40
CA VAL A 12 7.65 3.48 -9.08
C VAL A 12 7.75 4.28 -10.37
N GLU A 13 7.58 5.59 -10.24
CA GLU A 13 7.85 6.52 -11.33
C GLU A 13 9.15 7.25 -10.99
N TYR A 14 9.99 7.46 -11.99
CA TYR A 14 11.30 8.07 -11.78
C TYR A 14 11.64 9.00 -12.93
N ASN A 15 12.58 9.90 -12.67
CA ASN A 15 13.01 10.87 -13.68
C ASN A 15 13.77 10.17 -14.81
N ASN A 16 13.50 10.60 -16.03
CA ASN A 16 14.22 10.10 -17.20
C ASN A 16 15.50 10.93 -17.39
N ASP A 17 16.42 10.76 -16.45
CA ASP A 17 17.72 11.43 -16.47
C ASP A 17 18.79 10.47 -15.96
N ALA A 18 20.03 10.97 -15.82
CA ALA A 18 21.17 10.15 -15.40
C ALA A 18 21.01 9.60 -14.00
N ASP A 19 20.33 10.34 -13.12
CA ASP A 19 20.17 9.97 -11.72
C ASP A 19 18.98 9.02 -11.50
N GLN A 20 17.99 9.06 -12.37
CA GLN A 20 16.79 8.21 -12.31
C GLN A 20 16.13 8.24 -10.92
N GLY A 21 16.03 9.45 -10.33
CA GLY A 21 15.45 9.61 -9.00
C GLY A 21 13.97 9.30 -8.98
N VAL A 22 13.53 8.52 -7.99
CA VAL A 22 12.13 8.15 -7.83
C VAL A 22 11.32 9.36 -7.39
N THR A 23 10.26 9.65 -8.10
CA THR A 23 9.36 10.78 -7.81
C THR A 23 8.05 10.34 -7.20
N ILE A 24 7.55 9.16 -7.55
CA ILE A 24 6.29 8.63 -7.04
C ILE A 24 6.45 7.14 -6.80
N ALA A 25 5.99 6.68 -5.65
CA ALA A 25 5.91 5.26 -5.35
C ALA A 25 4.44 4.85 -5.25
N HIS A 26 4.07 3.80 -5.96
CA HIS A 26 2.73 3.21 -5.91
C HIS A 26 2.80 2.01 -4.98
N TRP A 27 2.09 2.09 -3.86
CA TRP A 27 2.11 1.05 -2.84
C TRP A 27 0.75 0.35 -2.75
N ARG A 28 0.78 -0.85 -2.22
CA ARG A 28 -0.42 -1.62 -1.92
C ARG A 28 -0.23 -2.33 -0.60
N CYS A 29 -1.29 -2.37 0.20
CA CYS A 29 -1.32 -3.16 1.42
C CYS A 29 -2.52 -4.10 1.34
N VAL A 30 -2.27 -5.39 1.50
CA VAL A 30 -3.32 -6.42 1.45
C VAL A 30 -3.43 -7.05 2.82
N GLY A 31 -4.65 -7.09 3.35
CA GLY A 31 -4.96 -7.78 4.59
C GLY A 31 -5.77 -9.04 4.31
N VAL A 32 -5.42 -10.12 4.97
CA VAL A 32 -6.12 -11.40 4.84
C VAL A 32 -6.51 -11.89 6.22
N ASP A 33 -7.78 -12.24 6.37
CA ASP A 33 -8.32 -12.78 7.62
C ASP A 33 -9.22 -13.98 7.26
N GLY A 34 -8.65 -15.18 7.33
CA GLY A 34 -9.35 -16.37 6.89
C GLY A 34 -9.65 -16.31 5.40
N ASP A 35 -10.93 -16.37 5.05
CA ASP A 35 -11.37 -16.31 3.66
C ASP A 35 -11.61 -14.88 3.16
N ASN A 36 -11.49 -13.90 4.04
CA ASN A 36 -11.73 -12.50 3.69
C ASN A 36 -10.44 -11.81 3.33
N THR A 37 -10.47 -10.99 2.28
CA THR A 37 -9.33 -10.21 1.81
C THR A 37 -9.78 -8.79 1.53
N ALA A 38 -9.00 -7.83 2.01
CA ALA A 38 -9.21 -6.42 1.70
C ALA A 38 -7.88 -5.77 1.44
N SER A 39 -7.88 -4.67 0.70
CA SER A 39 -6.64 -3.99 0.37
C SER A 39 -6.82 -2.49 0.37
N SER A 40 -5.70 -1.80 0.49
CA SER A 40 -5.61 -0.37 0.29
C SER A 40 -4.48 -0.11 -0.70
N TYR A 41 -4.60 0.97 -1.44
CA TYR A 41 -3.66 1.34 -2.49
C TYR A 41 -3.49 2.85 -2.46
N GLY A 42 -2.29 3.30 -2.75
CA GLY A 42 -2.04 4.73 -2.80
C GLY A 42 -0.69 5.04 -3.41
N THR A 43 -0.36 6.31 -3.36
CA THR A 43 0.91 6.81 -3.88
C THR A 43 1.56 7.73 -2.85
N THR A 44 2.89 7.80 -2.91
CA THR A 44 3.66 8.78 -2.17
C THR A 44 4.54 9.54 -3.15
N SER A 45 4.74 10.83 -2.86
CA SER A 45 5.56 11.71 -3.69
C SER A 45 6.92 11.88 -3.04
N HIS A 46 7.96 11.91 -3.85
CA HIS A 46 9.34 12.01 -3.38
C HIS A 46 10.10 13.06 -4.18
N SER A 47 11.01 13.75 -3.52
CA SER A 47 11.90 14.71 -4.17
C SER A 47 13.31 14.12 -4.14
N PRO A 48 13.73 13.44 -5.21
CA PRO A 48 15.03 12.78 -5.20
C PRO A 48 16.17 13.79 -5.13
N ASP A 49 17.16 13.50 -4.30
CA ASP A 49 18.32 14.34 -4.10
C ASP A 49 19.58 13.47 -4.13
N PRO A 50 20.26 13.38 -5.30
CA PRO A 50 21.47 12.56 -5.40
C PRO A 50 22.62 13.00 -4.51
N SER A 51 22.56 14.22 -3.97
CA SER A 51 23.59 14.70 -3.06
C SER A 51 23.30 14.36 -1.59
N ALA A 52 22.13 13.78 -1.30
CA ALA A 52 21.78 13.41 0.08
C ALA A 52 22.61 12.21 0.53
N ASP A 53 22.92 12.17 1.84
CA ASP A 53 23.73 11.09 2.41
C ASP A 53 23.05 9.74 2.30
N ASP A 54 21.71 9.72 2.29
CA ASP A 54 20.93 8.49 2.21
C ASP A 54 20.48 8.16 0.79
N TRP A 55 21.07 8.83 -0.21
CA TRP A 55 20.73 8.56 -1.61
C TRP A 55 21.08 7.12 -1.98
N VAL A 56 20.13 6.47 -2.63
CA VAL A 56 20.31 5.13 -3.19
C VAL A 56 20.03 5.21 -4.69
N ALA A 57 20.97 4.74 -5.49
CA ALA A 57 20.81 4.74 -6.95
C ALA A 57 19.65 3.82 -7.37
N TYR A 58 18.96 4.19 -8.44
CA TYR A 58 17.80 3.43 -8.91
C TYR A 58 18.11 1.95 -9.08
N ALA A 59 19.27 1.61 -9.64
CA ALA A 59 19.66 0.23 -9.88
C ALA A 59 19.89 -0.57 -8.58
N ASP A 60 20.13 0.12 -7.47
CA ASP A 60 20.39 -0.48 -6.17
C ASP A 60 19.16 -0.48 -5.26
N LEU A 61 18.05 0.09 -5.71
CA LEU A 61 16.82 0.13 -4.91
C LEU A 61 16.24 -1.27 -4.74
N THR A 62 15.71 -1.49 -3.54
CA THR A 62 14.96 -2.70 -3.22
C THR A 62 13.55 -2.31 -2.80
N GLU A 63 12.63 -3.26 -2.84
CA GLU A 63 11.27 -3.02 -2.38
C GLU A 63 11.26 -2.56 -0.92
N ALA A 64 12.10 -3.15 -0.08
CA ALA A 64 12.17 -2.77 1.33
C ALA A 64 12.59 -1.32 1.51
N THR A 65 13.52 -0.83 0.70
CA THR A 65 13.96 0.57 0.75
C THR A 65 12.81 1.52 0.41
N VAL A 66 12.08 1.23 -0.67
CA VAL A 66 10.96 2.07 -1.11
C VAL A 66 9.83 2.01 -0.10
N LEU A 67 9.55 0.83 0.46
CA LEU A 67 8.53 0.70 1.53
C LEU A 67 8.88 1.54 2.75
N GLY A 68 10.17 1.64 3.10
CA GLY A 68 10.61 2.53 4.17
C GLY A 68 10.24 3.98 3.90
N TRP A 69 10.39 4.43 2.66
CA TRP A 69 9.97 5.78 2.25
C TRP A 69 8.45 5.94 2.36
N VAL A 70 7.71 4.95 1.90
CA VAL A 70 6.24 4.96 1.97
C VAL A 70 5.79 5.09 3.43
N HIS A 71 6.36 4.29 4.32
CA HIS A 71 6.00 4.33 5.74
C HIS A 71 6.37 5.66 6.41
N GLY A 72 7.31 6.41 5.84
CA GLY A 72 7.62 7.76 6.31
C GLY A 72 6.54 8.78 5.98
N GLN A 73 5.69 8.52 4.99
CA GLN A 73 4.61 9.41 4.57
C GLN A 73 3.22 8.85 4.90
N VAL A 74 3.08 7.53 4.92
CA VAL A 74 1.80 6.84 5.12
C VAL A 74 1.86 6.12 6.46
N SER A 75 0.87 6.37 7.32
CA SER A 75 0.80 5.68 8.60
C SER A 75 0.46 4.20 8.37
N GLN A 76 1.42 3.35 8.66
CA GLN A 76 1.22 1.90 8.56
C GLN A 76 0.09 1.44 9.48
N GLU A 77 0.09 1.95 10.72
CA GLU A 77 -0.93 1.59 11.71
C GLU A 77 -2.32 2.00 11.24
N ASP A 78 -2.49 3.23 10.77
CA ASP A 78 -3.79 3.73 10.33
C ASP A 78 -4.29 2.98 9.09
N THR A 79 -3.39 2.67 8.17
CA THR A 79 -3.74 1.95 6.94
C THR A 79 -4.19 0.52 7.27
N GLU A 80 -3.44 -0.16 8.13
CA GLU A 80 -3.79 -1.51 8.53
C GLU A 80 -5.08 -1.53 9.34
N ALA A 81 -5.31 -0.53 10.18
CA ALA A 81 -6.56 -0.41 10.94
C ALA A 81 -7.76 -0.23 10.00
N ALA A 82 -7.61 0.58 8.95
CA ALA A 82 -8.67 0.77 7.97
C ALA A 82 -8.98 -0.52 7.21
N ILE A 83 -7.95 -1.29 6.86
CA ILE A 83 -8.12 -2.58 6.21
C ILE A 83 -8.79 -3.58 7.16
N GLN A 84 -8.37 -3.59 8.43
CA GLN A 84 -8.97 -4.46 9.44
C GLN A 84 -10.46 -4.14 9.60
N ALA A 85 -10.83 -2.86 9.57
CA ALA A 85 -12.24 -2.48 9.63
C ALA A 85 -13.04 -3.01 8.45
N LYS A 86 -12.44 -3.04 7.26
CA LYS A 86 -13.08 -3.64 6.08
C LYS A 86 -13.27 -5.14 6.26
N LEU A 87 -12.25 -5.82 6.79
CA LEU A 87 -12.31 -7.25 7.04
C LEU A 87 -13.36 -7.59 8.10
N ASP A 88 -13.43 -6.79 9.15
CA ASP A 88 -14.44 -6.96 10.20
C ASP A 88 -15.85 -6.79 9.64
N ALA A 89 -16.05 -5.83 8.75
CA ALA A 89 -17.34 -5.63 8.11
C ALA A 89 -17.72 -6.78 7.19
N MET A 90 -16.74 -7.44 6.57
CA MET A 90 -17.00 -8.63 5.76
C MET A 90 -17.44 -9.81 6.62
N ALA A 91 -16.81 -9.94 7.82
CA ALA A 91 -17.13 -11.04 8.73
C ALA A 91 -18.46 -10.81 9.47
N ASN A 92 -18.77 -9.54 9.76
CA ASN A 92 -19.98 -9.17 10.51
C ASN A 92 -20.66 -7.99 9.81
N PRO A 93 -21.24 -8.20 8.61
CA PRO A 93 -21.80 -7.09 7.85
C PRO A 93 -22.94 -6.42 8.58
N THR A 94 -22.88 -5.09 8.68
CA THR A 94 -23.98 -4.28 9.22
C THR A 94 -24.93 -3.84 8.13
N SER A 95 -24.54 -4.03 6.87
CA SER A 95 -25.33 -3.68 5.71
C SER A 95 -25.08 -4.71 4.61
N LEU A 96 -26.13 -5.12 3.96
CA LEU A 96 -26.05 -6.08 2.87
C LEU A 96 -26.56 -5.43 1.59
N SER A 97 -26.06 -5.90 0.47
CA SER A 97 -26.44 -5.39 -0.83
C SER A 97 -27.13 -6.49 -1.63
N GLY A 98 -28.18 -6.11 -2.34
CA GLY A 98 -28.89 -7.06 -3.18
C GLY A 98 -30.26 -6.53 -3.55
N MET A 99 -30.97 -7.29 -4.38
CA MET A 99 -32.30 -6.95 -4.83
C MET A 99 -33.25 -8.08 -4.41
N PRO A 100 -34.22 -7.79 -3.52
CA PRO A 100 -35.12 -8.88 -3.00
C PRO A 100 -35.88 -9.59 -4.09
N TRP A 101 -36.18 -8.89 -5.19
CA TRP A 101 -36.95 -9.46 -6.29
C TRP A 101 -36.08 -10.30 -7.24
N ALA A 102 -34.79 -10.28 -7.08
CA ALA A 102 -33.87 -11.09 -7.88
C ALA A 102 -33.39 -12.29 -7.07
N ALA A 103 -34.29 -12.89 -6.32
CA ALA A 103 -33.93 -14.01 -5.45
C ALA A 103 -33.37 -15.18 -6.26
N GLU A 104 -32.47 -15.90 -5.68
CA GLU A 104 -31.77 -17.02 -6.28
C GLU A 104 -32.13 -18.30 -5.62
#